data_d6afa964dca7c6881f7aa852c353a780
#
_entry.id   d6afa964dca7c6881f7aa852c353a780
#
_cell.length_a   1.000
_cell.length_b   1.000
_cell.length_c   1.000
_cell.angle_alpha   90.00
_cell.angle_beta   90.00
_cell.angle_gamma   90.00
#
_symmetry.space_group_name_H-M   'P 1'
#
loop_
_entity.id
_entity.type
_entity.pdbx_description
1 polymer ?
#
loop_
_entity_poly.entity_id
_entity_poly.type
_entity_poly.pdbx_seq_one_letter_code
_entity_poly.pdbx_strand_id
1 'polypeptide(L)'
;MASHPFDPDAVADTLRARGVRRFCFFSYAHKPGMARELNRWLSGQAARLPETIALGTLHPDDPDLDEVAREATGDLGLRGFKFHHSVQRFHVDDERLFGVYERAEAAGHVFVLHVGTLPYRDPFTGVERFARLMARFPRLRVCVAHMGAFQSPEFLALLPRYPHVYVDTTMTMTPLATPFVGGDPTAVSDVDLVRHQDRVLFGSDFPLTPYDYDEERRWAWQRGLDEAVRQKIFHDNALRFFGLA
;
A
#
# COMPACT_ATOMS: atom_id res chain seq x y z
N MET A 1 -22.98 6.91 6.00
CA MET A 1 -21.71 6.61 5.29
C MET A 1 -21.64 7.57 4.13
N ALA A 2 -20.53 8.28 3.97
CA ALA A 2 -20.30 9.04 2.75
C ALA A 2 -20.24 8.04 1.59
N SER A 3 -21.10 8.22 0.57
CA SER A 3 -21.03 7.41 -0.65
C SER A 3 -20.07 8.12 -1.61
N HIS A 4 -18.85 7.63 -1.70
CA HIS A 4 -17.89 8.13 -2.68
C HIS A 4 -18.10 7.41 -4.03
N PRO A 5 -17.95 8.10 -5.15
CA PRO A 5 -17.96 7.44 -6.45
C PRO A 5 -16.75 6.52 -6.59
N PHE A 6 -16.97 5.31 -7.11
CA PHE A 6 -15.89 4.38 -7.49
C PHE A 6 -15.42 4.59 -8.93
N ASP A 7 -15.82 5.67 -9.55
CA ASP A 7 -15.37 6.06 -10.87
C ASP A 7 -13.95 6.66 -10.80
N PRO A 8 -12.95 6.12 -11.54
CA PRO A 8 -11.59 6.62 -11.52
C PRO A 8 -11.45 8.11 -11.85
N ASP A 9 -12.24 8.63 -12.80
CA ASP A 9 -12.20 10.03 -13.18
C ASP A 9 -12.70 10.93 -12.03
N ALA A 10 -13.81 10.56 -11.40
CA ALA A 10 -14.35 11.31 -10.25
C ALA A 10 -13.40 11.28 -9.05
N VAL A 11 -12.72 10.16 -8.81
CA VAL A 11 -11.67 10.04 -7.77
C VAL A 11 -10.49 10.95 -8.10
N ALA A 12 -9.99 10.91 -9.34
CA ALA A 12 -8.88 11.75 -9.79
C ALA A 12 -9.22 13.25 -9.69
N ASP A 13 -10.42 13.65 -10.11
CA ASP A 13 -10.88 15.04 -9.99
C ASP A 13 -10.98 15.49 -8.53
N THR A 14 -11.47 14.62 -7.66
CA THR A 14 -11.55 14.88 -6.23
C THR A 14 -10.16 15.12 -5.62
N LEU A 15 -9.19 14.27 -5.93
CA LEU A 15 -7.82 14.37 -5.44
C LEU A 15 -7.09 15.59 -6.03
N ARG A 16 -7.28 15.83 -7.34
CA ARG A 16 -6.71 16.97 -8.06
C ARG A 16 -7.19 18.32 -7.49
N ALA A 17 -8.49 18.42 -7.17
CA ALA A 17 -9.07 19.61 -6.52
C ALA A 17 -8.48 19.89 -5.14
N ARG A 18 -7.87 18.89 -4.48
CA ARG A 18 -7.20 19.00 -3.18
C ARG A 18 -5.68 19.15 -3.28
N GLY A 19 -5.17 19.39 -4.49
CA GLY A 19 -3.75 19.62 -4.74
C GLY A 19 -2.88 18.36 -4.76
N VAL A 20 -3.49 17.18 -4.82
CA VAL A 20 -2.75 15.92 -4.99
C VAL A 20 -2.19 15.88 -6.41
N ARG A 21 -0.87 15.80 -6.54
CA ARG A 21 -0.18 15.81 -7.83
C ARG A 21 0.01 14.41 -8.41
N ARG A 22 0.17 13.41 -7.52
CA ARG A 22 0.29 11.99 -7.89
C ARG A 22 -0.32 11.14 -6.80
N PHE A 23 -0.89 10.01 -7.19
CA PHE A 23 -1.44 9.03 -6.25
C PHE A 23 -1.25 7.60 -6.75
N CYS A 24 -1.07 6.68 -5.81
CA CYS A 24 -1.02 5.26 -6.11
C CYS A 24 -2.44 4.75 -6.33
N PHE A 25 -2.65 4.04 -7.45
CA PHE A 25 -3.93 3.51 -7.87
C PHE A 25 -3.83 2.00 -8.08
N PHE A 26 -4.74 1.24 -7.47
CA PHE A 26 -4.70 -0.21 -7.51
C PHE A 26 -6.07 -0.85 -7.23
N SER A 27 -6.14 -2.13 -7.56
CA SER A 27 -7.17 -3.06 -7.12
C SER A 27 -6.52 -4.40 -6.77
N TYR A 28 -7.30 -5.41 -6.43
CA TYR A 28 -6.76 -6.75 -6.12
C TYR A 28 -7.69 -7.86 -6.65
N ALA A 29 -7.09 -8.92 -7.19
CA ALA A 29 -7.78 -10.10 -7.69
C ALA A 29 -8.21 -10.97 -6.51
N HIS A 30 -9.48 -10.89 -6.11
CA HIS A 30 -10.01 -11.63 -4.95
C HIS A 30 -10.28 -13.12 -5.22
N LYS A 31 -10.07 -13.58 -6.45
CA LYS A 31 -10.16 -14.99 -6.87
C LYS A 31 -9.26 -15.25 -8.08
N PRO A 32 -8.88 -16.51 -8.34
CA PRO A 32 -8.11 -16.88 -9.53
C PRO A 32 -8.79 -16.47 -10.85
N GLY A 33 -7.99 -16.22 -11.87
CA GLY A 33 -8.43 -15.86 -13.21
C GLY A 33 -8.76 -14.39 -13.43
N MET A 34 -8.75 -13.55 -12.38
CA MET A 34 -9.08 -12.12 -12.50
C MET A 34 -7.88 -11.23 -12.81
N ALA A 35 -6.68 -11.65 -12.43
CA ALA A 35 -5.52 -10.76 -12.37
C ALA A 35 -5.17 -10.15 -13.75
N ARG A 36 -5.15 -10.94 -14.80
CA ARG A 36 -4.74 -10.49 -16.14
C ARG A 36 -5.64 -9.37 -16.69
N GLU A 37 -6.94 -9.56 -16.63
CA GLU A 37 -7.90 -8.56 -17.12
C GLU A 37 -7.87 -7.30 -16.26
N LEU A 38 -7.82 -7.46 -14.95
CA LEU A 38 -7.75 -6.35 -14.01
C LEU A 38 -6.46 -5.52 -14.20
N ASN A 39 -5.33 -6.18 -14.44
CA ASN A 39 -4.06 -5.50 -14.72
C ASN A 39 -4.11 -4.69 -16.03
N ARG A 40 -4.73 -5.23 -17.09
CA ARG A 40 -4.96 -4.50 -18.33
C ARG A 40 -5.84 -3.27 -18.14
N TRP A 41 -6.90 -3.40 -17.34
CA TRP A 41 -7.77 -2.28 -17.00
C TRP A 41 -7.00 -1.21 -16.20
N LEU A 42 -6.22 -1.59 -15.18
CA LEU A 42 -5.41 -0.67 -14.38
C LEU A 42 -4.39 0.10 -15.26
N SER A 43 -3.71 -0.59 -16.17
CA SER A 43 -2.80 0.03 -17.13
C SER A 43 -3.52 1.01 -18.06
N GLY A 44 -4.71 0.64 -18.57
CA GLY A 44 -5.54 1.53 -19.39
C GLY A 44 -5.98 2.79 -18.62
N GLN A 45 -6.31 2.69 -17.34
CA GLN A 45 -6.62 3.86 -16.51
C GLN A 45 -5.38 4.75 -16.32
N ALA A 46 -4.22 4.15 -16.01
CA ALA A 46 -2.98 4.91 -15.86
C ALA A 46 -2.57 5.67 -17.13
N ALA A 47 -2.82 5.11 -18.31
CA ALA A 47 -2.59 5.79 -19.57
C ALA A 47 -3.48 7.04 -19.78
N ARG A 48 -4.70 7.03 -19.22
CA ARG A 48 -5.65 8.17 -19.28
C ARG A 48 -5.42 9.21 -18.17
N LEU A 49 -4.92 8.79 -17.02
CA LEU A 49 -4.73 9.58 -15.82
C LEU A 49 -3.24 9.65 -15.46
N PRO A 50 -2.47 10.56 -16.05
CA PRO A 50 -1.00 10.58 -15.96
C PRO A 50 -0.45 10.87 -14.55
N GLU A 51 -1.28 11.34 -13.62
CA GLU A 51 -0.93 11.51 -12.22
C GLU A 51 -0.96 10.19 -11.43
N THR A 52 -1.46 9.10 -12.02
CA THR A 52 -1.55 7.82 -11.32
C THR A 52 -0.25 7.03 -11.38
N ILE A 53 0.02 6.31 -10.30
CA ILE A 53 1.06 5.28 -10.20
C ILE A 53 0.31 3.96 -10.04
N ALA A 54 0.10 3.25 -11.15
CA ALA A 54 -0.71 2.03 -11.12
C ALA A 54 0.10 0.83 -10.64
N LEU A 55 -0.51 0.06 -9.73
CA LEU A 55 -0.03 -1.24 -9.30
C LEU A 55 -1.00 -2.32 -9.80
N GLY A 56 -0.42 -3.42 -10.28
CA GLY A 56 -1.16 -4.62 -10.63
C GLY A 56 -1.53 -5.48 -9.43
N THR A 57 -2.06 -6.63 -9.73
CA THR A 57 -2.38 -7.66 -8.75
C THR A 57 -2.15 -9.04 -9.33
N LEU A 58 -1.99 -10.03 -8.47
CA LEU A 58 -1.84 -11.46 -8.84
C LEU A 58 -2.67 -12.31 -7.88
N HIS A 59 -2.94 -13.53 -8.29
CA HIS A 59 -3.47 -14.56 -7.39
C HIS A 59 -2.58 -15.81 -7.47
N PRO A 60 -2.10 -16.39 -6.36
CA PRO A 60 -1.16 -17.52 -6.39
C PRO A 60 -1.75 -18.80 -6.99
N ASP A 61 -3.07 -18.92 -7.10
CA ASP A 61 -3.77 -20.03 -7.75
C ASP A 61 -3.97 -19.81 -9.27
N ASP A 62 -3.47 -18.71 -9.85
CA ASP A 62 -3.49 -18.52 -11.30
C ASP A 62 -2.51 -19.48 -11.96
N PRO A 63 -2.95 -20.30 -12.96
CA PRO A 63 -2.10 -21.31 -13.57
C PRO A 63 -0.94 -20.71 -14.39
N ASP A 64 -1.10 -19.48 -14.84
CA ASP A 64 -0.14 -18.71 -15.62
C ASP A 64 0.46 -17.51 -14.82
N LEU A 65 0.56 -17.66 -13.50
CA LEU A 65 1.00 -16.64 -12.55
C LEU A 65 2.27 -15.88 -13.00
N ASP A 66 3.30 -16.61 -13.43
CA ASP A 66 4.57 -16.03 -13.88
C ASP A 66 4.45 -15.23 -15.16
N GLU A 67 3.60 -15.63 -16.07
CA GLU A 67 3.33 -14.92 -17.32
C GLU A 67 2.55 -13.64 -17.03
N VAL A 68 1.48 -13.71 -16.21
CA VAL A 68 0.69 -12.55 -15.80
C VAL A 68 1.56 -11.54 -15.07
N ALA A 69 2.48 -11.98 -14.21
CA ALA A 69 3.39 -11.09 -13.50
C ALA A 69 4.36 -10.36 -14.47
N ARG A 70 4.89 -11.06 -15.48
CA ARG A 70 5.77 -10.44 -16.48
C ARG A 70 5.01 -9.48 -17.41
N GLU A 71 3.82 -9.87 -17.88
CA GLU A 71 2.93 -8.99 -18.66
C GLU A 71 2.62 -7.69 -17.86
N ALA A 72 2.27 -7.83 -16.58
CA ALA A 72 1.89 -6.69 -15.74
C ALA A 72 3.01 -5.65 -15.61
N THR A 73 4.23 -6.07 -15.32
CA THR A 73 5.34 -5.14 -15.07
C THR A 73 6.17 -4.80 -16.30
N GLY A 74 6.08 -5.61 -17.37
CA GLY A 74 6.70 -5.37 -18.66
C GLY A 74 5.78 -4.62 -19.60
N ASP A 75 4.91 -5.34 -20.30
CA ASP A 75 4.09 -4.80 -21.39
C ASP A 75 3.07 -3.75 -20.91
N LEU A 76 2.49 -3.94 -19.73
CA LEU A 76 1.49 -3.04 -19.17
C LEU A 76 2.09 -1.89 -18.32
N GLY A 77 3.40 -1.90 -18.07
CA GLY A 77 4.10 -0.83 -17.38
C GLY A 77 3.68 -0.57 -15.93
N LEU A 78 3.05 -1.54 -15.28
CA LEU A 78 2.63 -1.41 -13.88
C LEU A 78 3.87 -1.42 -12.96
N ARG A 79 3.89 -0.55 -11.95
CA ARG A 79 5.07 -0.33 -11.09
C ARG A 79 5.37 -1.46 -10.11
N GLY A 80 4.49 -2.42 -9.98
CA GLY A 80 4.55 -3.52 -9.04
C GLY A 80 3.16 -4.03 -8.71
N PHE A 81 2.95 -4.48 -7.47
CA PHE A 81 1.71 -5.18 -7.13
C PHE A 81 1.09 -4.72 -5.81
N LYS A 82 -0.24 -4.78 -5.75
CA LYS A 82 -1.03 -4.69 -4.53
C LYS A 82 -1.57 -6.06 -4.17
N PHE A 83 -1.36 -6.47 -2.90
CA PHE A 83 -2.03 -7.64 -2.32
C PHE A 83 -2.83 -7.28 -1.08
N HIS A 84 -3.97 -7.93 -0.94
CA HIS A 84 -4.82 -7.86 0.24
C HIS A 84 -5.01 -9.28 0.79
N HIS A 85 -4.10 -9.70 1.64
CA HIS A 85 -3.98 -11.10 2.06
C HIS A 85 -5.24 -11.68 2.70
N SER A 86 -5.95 -10.89 3.53
CA SER A 86 -7.24 -11.30 4.12
C SER A 86 -8.33 -11.55 3.08
N VAL A 87 -8.42 -10.71 2.05
CA VAL A 87 -9.46 -10.82 1.00
C VAL A 87 -9.10 -11.90 -0.03
N GLN A 88 -7.85 -11.93 -0.46
CA GLN A 88 -7.33 -12.87 -1.44
C GLN A 88 -7.03 -14.25 -0.85
N ARG A 89 -6.98 -14.38 0.49
CA ARG A 89 -6.86 -15.61 1.27
C ARG A 89 -5.60 -16.42 0.98
N PHE A 90 -4.46 -15.76 0.87
CA PHE A 90 -3.14 -16.40 0.76
C PHE A 90 -2.12 -15.73 1.68
N HIS A 91 -1.07 -16.45 2.01
CA HIS A 91 -0.01 -15.94 2.89
C HIS A 91 1.00 -15.10 2.12
N VAL A 92 1.52 -14.05 2.74
CA VAL A 92 2.55 -13.20 2.12
C VAL A 92 3.83 -13.97 1.79
N ASP A 93 4.13 -15.00 2.55
CA ASP A 93 5.27 -15.90 2.38
C ASP A 93 4.90 -17.19 1.60
N ASP A 94 3.88 -17.14 0.73
CA ASP A 94 3.49 -18.25 -0.14
C ASP A 94 4.59 -18.52 -1.18
N GLU A 95 5.10 -19.74 -1.21
CA GLU A 95 6.24 -20.13 -2.05
C GLU A 95 5.95 -20.00 -3.56
N ARG A 96 4.70 -20.09 -3.96
CA ARG A 96 4.27 -19.89 -5.36
C ARG A 96 4.58 -18.49 -5.88
N LEU A 97 4.68 -17.50 -4.99
CA LEU A 97 5.02 -16.11 -5.31
C LEU A 97 6.53 -15.84 -5.28
N PHE A 98 7.37 -16.77 -4.84
CA PHE A 98 8.80 -16.50 -4.67
C PHE A 98 9.51 -16.09 -5.96
N GLY A 99 9.16 -16.71 -7.10
CA GLY A 99 9.68 -16.27 -8.40
C GLY A 99 9.27 -14.86 -8.79
N VAL A 100 8.07 -14.42 -8.37
CA VAL A 100 7.60 -13.04 -8.58
C VAL A 100 8.39 -12.07 -7.69
N TYR A 101 8.57 -12.40 -6.40
CA TYR A 101 9.34 -11.57 -5.46
C TYR A 101 10.81 -11.44 -5.88
N GLU A 102 11.44 -12.51 -6.32
CA GLU A 102 12.82 -12.52 -6.79
C GLU A 102 13.01 -11.58 -8.00
N ARG A 103 12.14 -11.69 -8.99
CA ARG A 103 12.18 -10.79 -10.15
C ARG A 103 11.90 -9.33 -9.78
N ALA A 104 10.93 -9.11 -8.90
CA ALA A 104 10.58 -7.77 -8.43
C ALA A 104 11.73 -7.14 -7.63
N GLU A 105 12.40 -7.90 -6.76
CA GLU A 105 13.57 -7.44 -6.02
C GLU A 105 14.71 -7.04 -6.97
N ALA A 106 14.96 -7.84 -8.01
CA ALA A 106 16.00 -7.57 -9.00
C ALA A 106 15.68 -6.35 -9.86
N ALA A 107 14.41 -6.16 -10.25
CA ALA A 107 13.96 -5.08 -11.11
C ALA A 107 13.59 -3.79 -10.35
N GLY A 108 13.49 -3.83 -9.02
CA GLY A 108 13.08 -2.69 -8.19
C GLY A 108 11.59 -2.40 -8.24
N HIS A 109 10.74 -3.38 -8.62
CA HIS A 109 9.29 -3.25 -8.52
C HIS A 109 8.84 -3.21 -7.06
N VAL A 110 7.72 -2.52 -6.82
CA VAL A 110 7.21 -2.27 -5.48
C VAL A 110 6.02 -3.16 -5.12
N PHE A 111 5.82 -3.39 -3.84
CA PHE A 111 4.61 -4.01 -3.31
C PHE A 111 3.93 -3.09 -2.30
N VAL A 112 2.60 -2.98 -2.39
CA VAL A 112 1.76 -2.46 -1.31
C VAL A 112 1.00 -3.64 -0.73
N LEU A 113 1.30 -4.00 0.51
CA LEU A 113 0.82 -5.24 1.14
C LEU A 113 -0.08 -4.96 2.33
N HIS A 114 -1.32 -5.46 2.28
CA HIS A 114 -2.19 -5.51 3.44
C HIS A 114 -1.88 -6.79 4.22
N VAL A 115 -0.83 -6.74 5.01
CA VAL A 115 -0.33 -7.82 5.87
C VAL A 115 -0.62 -7.61 7.36
N GLY A 116 -1.10 -6.42 7.72
CA GLY A 116 -1.54 -6.09 9.08
C GLY A 116 -2.90 -6.73 9.41
N THR A 117 -3.23 -6.73 10.70
CA THR A 117 -4.35 -7.49 11.28
C THR A 117 -5.67 -6.71 11.37
N LEU A 118 -5.84 -5.61 10.60
CA LEU A 118 -7.10 -4.87 10.48
C LEU A 118 -7.89 -5.30 9.23
N PRO A 119 -9.23 -5.22 9.23
CA PRO A 119 -10.09 -5.01 10.40
C PRO A 119 -10.31 -6.30 11.22
N TYR A 120 -9.83 -7.43 10.73
CA TYR A 120 -10.01 -8.74 11.36
C TYR A 120 -8.67 -9.45 11.53
N ARG A 121 -8.49 -10.10 12.67
CA ARG A 121 -7.39 -11.05 12.86
C ARG A 121 -7.75 -12.34 12.12
N ASP A 122 -6.97 -12.69 11.12
CA ASP A 122 -7.14 -13.88 10.31
C ASP A 122 -5.79 -14.64 10.16
N PRO A 123 -5.79 -15.87 9.65
CA PRO A 123 -4.56 -16.66 9.51
C PRO A 123 -3.63 -16.16 8.39
N PHE A 124 -4.10 -15.27 7.51
CA PHE A 124 -3.36 -14.85 6.31
C PHE A 124 -2.44 -13.65 6.55
N THR A 125 -2.65 -12.93 7.65
CA THR A 125 -1.94 -11.69 8.00
C THR A 125 -1.09 -11.86 9.26
N GLY A 126 -0.20 -10.91 9.53
CA GLY A 126 0.63 -10.88 10.72
C GLY A 126 2.10 -10.62 10.45
N VAL A 127 2.75 -10.00 11.43
CA VAL A 127 4.15 -9.56 11.35
C VAL A 127 5.14 -10.71 11.18
N GLU A 128 4.87 -11.89 11.76
CA GLU A 128 5.78 -13.03 11.71
C GLU A 128 5.96 -13.57 10.28
N ARG A 129 4.86 -13.65 9.51
CA ARG A 129 4.92 -14.06 8.10
C ARG A 129 5.62 -13.03 7.23
N PHE A 130 5.34 -11.77 7.48
CA PHE A 130 6.02 -10.66 6.81
C PHE A 130 7.52 -10.67 7.12
N ALA A 131 7.92 -10.91 8.36
CA ALA A 131 9.32 -11.00 8.76
C ALA A 131 10.04 -12.18 8.05
N ARG A 132 9.36 -13.33 7.83
CA ARG A 132 9.91 -14.44 7.04
C ARG A 132 10.11 -14.06 5.57
N LEU A 133 9.14 -13.38 4.96
CA LEU A 133 9.28 -12.86 3.61
C LEU A 133 10.51 -11.95 3.50
N MET A 134 10.62 -10.97 4.39
CA MET A 134 11.73 -10.01 4.38
C MET A 134 13.09 -10.64 4.71
N ALA A 135 13.12 -11.71 5.49
CA ALA A 135 14.35 -12.47 5.73
C ALA A 135 14.85 -13.17 4.45
N ARG A 136 13.93 -13.59 3.58
CA ARG A 136 14.26 -14.25 2.30
C ARG A 136 14.58 -13.23 1.19
N PHE A 137 13.83 -12.12 1.14
CA PHE A 137 13.93 -11.07 0.13
C PHE A 137 14.22 -9.70 0.77
N PRO A 138 15.43 -9.50 1.35
CA PRO A 138 15.72 -8.33 2.19
C PRO A 138 15.78 -7.00 1.43
N ARG A 139 15.91 -7.05 0.12
CA ARG A 139 15.92 -5.85 -0.74
C ARG A 139 14.57 -5.58 -1.42
N LEU A 140 13.57 -6.45 -1.20
CA LEU A 140 12.23 -6.26 -1.75
C LEU A 140 11.66 -4.93 -1.25
N ARG A 141 11.17 -4.11 -2.17
CA ARG A 141 10.62 -2.79 -1.86
C ARG A 141 9.13 -2.92 -1.52
N VAL A 142 8.81 -2.75 -0.26
CA VAL A 142 7.46 -3.00 0.28
C VAL A 142 6.94 -1.81 1.06
N CYS A 143 5.69 -1.42 0.82
CA CYS A 143 4.91 -0.60 1.73
C CYS A 143 3.90 -1.49 2.48
N VAL A 144 3.97 -1.51 3.79
CA VAL A 144 3.00 -2.17 4.66
C VAL A 144 1.82 -1.21 4.85
N ALA A 145 0.66 -1.59 4.32
CA ALA A 145 -0.54 -0.79 4.44
C ALA A 145 -0.98 -0.63 5.90
N HIS A 146 -1.55 0.54 6.21
CA HIS A 146 -2.10 0.86 7.55
C HIS A 146 -1.08 0.68 8.68
N MET A 147 0.23 0.91 8.41
CA MET A 147 1.33 0.69 9.38
C MET A 147 1.33 -0.71 10.03
N GLY A 148 0.66 -1.71 9.42
CA GLY A 148 0.49 -3.03 10.02
C GLY A 148 -0.68 -3.11 11.02
N ALA A 149 -1.51 -2.08 11.08
CA ALA A 149 -2.77 -2.06 11.84
C ALA A 149 -2.58 -2.30 13.36
N PHE A 150 -3.18 -3.34 13.95
CA PHE A 150 -3.04 -3.65 15.39
C PHE A 150 -1.61 -4.04 15.81
N GLN A 151 -0.72 -4.28 14.85
CA GLN A 151 0.69 -4.64 15.09
C GLN A 151 1.63 -3.52 14.63
N SER A 152 1.18 -2.26 14.61
CA SER A 152 1.99 -1.13 14.17
C SER A 152 3.34 -1.04 14.89
N PRO A 153 3.46 -1.21 16.22
CA PRO A 153 4.74 -1.17 16.89
C PRO A 153 5.71 -2.25 16.40
N GLU A 154 5.22 -3.47 16.16
CA GLU A 154 6.02 -4.60 15.68
C GLU A 154 6.50 -4.37 14.25
N PHE A 155 5.65 -3.84 13.36
CA PHE A 155 6.05 -3.49 12.00
C PHE A 155 7.05 -2.33 11.98
N LEU A 156 6.87 -1.29 12.80
CA LEU A 156 7.83 -0.20 12.92
C LEU A 156 9.19 -0.69 13.43
N ALA A 157 9.22 -1.67 14.34
CA ALA A 157 10.45 -2.27 14.84
C ALA A 157 11.27 -3.01 13.76
N LEU A 158 10.65 -3.39 12.63
CA LEU A 158 11.35 -4.02 11.50
C LEU A 158 12.05 -3.00 10.58
N LEU A 159 11.64 -1.74 10.56
CA LEU A 159 12.14 -0.73 9.62
C LEU A 159 13.66 -0.51 9.69
N PRO A 160 14.32 -0.49 10.87
CA PRO A 160 15.76 -0.36 10.93
C PRO A 160 16.54 -1.52 10.29
N ARG A 161 15.94 -2.73 10.31
CA ARG A 161 16.55 -3.94 9.75
C ARG A 161 16.39 -4.03 8.22
N TYR A 162 15.26 -3.51 7.69
CA TYR A 162 14.91 -3.65 6.27
C TYR A 162 14.77 -2.27 5.61
N PRO A 163 15.84 -1.75 5.01
CA PRO A 163 15.89 -0.39 4.48
C PRO A 163 14.91 -0.12 3.32
N HIS A 164 14.35 -1.13 2.71
CA HIS A 164 13.38 -1.02 1.61
C HIS A 164 11.93 -1.22 2.05
N VAL A 165 11.70 -1.38 3.36
CA VAL A 165 10.35 -1.45 3.92
C VAL A 165 9.88 -0.05 4.31
N TYR A 166 8.67 0.28 3.91
CA TYR A 166 7.91 1.49 4.20
C TYR A 166 6.58 1.11 4.85
N VAL A 167 5.92 2.08 5.45
CA VAL A 167 4.56 1.95 6.01
C VAL A 167 3.71 3.13 5.53
N ASP A 168 2.39 2.99 5.45
CA ASP A 168 1.52 4.13 5.15
C ASP A 168 0.58 4.49 6.31
N THR A 169 0.11 5.73 6.29
CA THR A 169 -0.69 6.32 7.38
C THR A 169 -2.17 6.00 7.32
N THR A 170 -2.63 5.33 6.29
CA THR A 170 -4.07 5.10 6.06
C THR A 170 -4.77 4.55 7.29
N MET A 171 -5.85 5.18 7.71
CA MET A 171 -6.73 4.77 8.84
C MET A 171 -6.03 4.65 10.20
N THR A 172 -4.75 4.99 10.32
CA THR A 172 -3.99 4.79 11.56
C THR A 172 -3.89 6.03 12.43
N MET A 173 -4.20 7.21 11.90
CA MET A 173 -4.06 8.49 12.60
C MET A 173 -5.39 9.18 12.89
N THR A 174 -6.48 8.69 12.33
CA THR A 174 -7.81 9.29 12.50
C THR A 174 -8.68 8.47 13.45
N PRO A 175 -9.27 9.10 14.48
CA PRO A 175 -10.24 8.42 15.34
C PRO A 175 -11.53 8.07 14.61
N LEU A 176 -11.79 8.63 13.44
CA LEU A 176 -12.95 8.31 12.61
C LEU A 176 -12.90 6.89 12.05
N ALA A 177 -11.71 6.30 11.92
CA ALA A 177 -11.56 4.91 11.49
C ALA A 177 -11.94 3.89 12.58
N THR A 178 -11.75 4.25 13.86
CA THR A 178 -11.92 3.33 15.01
C THR A 178 -13.28 2.60 15.04
N PRO A 179 -14.45 3.26 14.80
CA PRO A 179 -15.74 2.55 14.80
C PRO A 179 -15.88 1.48 13.72
N PHE A 180 -15.10 1.55 12.66
CA PHE A 180 -15.20 0.67 11.50
C PHE A 180 -14.15 -0.44 11.50
N VAL A 181 -12.93 -0.10 11.93
CA VAL A 181 -11.79 -1.02 11.85
C VAL A 181 -11.20 -1.36 13.23
N GLY A 182 -11.64 -0.70 14.30
CA GLY A 182 -11.21 -0.99 15.67
C GLY A 182 -9.76 -0.58 15.98
N GLY A 183 -9.13 0.23 15.12
CA GLY A 183 -7.76 0.70 15.33
C GLY A 183 -7.65 1.70 16.48
N ASP A 184 -6.44 1.83 17.04
CA ASP A 184 -6.08 2.86 18.01
C ASP A 184 -5.26 3.95 17.32
N PRO A 185 -5.81 5.17 17.13
CA PRO A 185 -5.11 6.27 16.47
C PRO A 185 -3.92 6.80 17.28
N THR A 186 -3.75 6.37 18.52
CA THR A 186 -2.63 6.73 19.39
C THR A 186 -1.51 5.69 19.42
N ALA A 187 -1.70 4.54 18.78
CA ALA A 187 -0.73 3.45 18.76
C ALA A 187 0.64 3.83 18.16
N VAL A 188 0.64 4.85 17.29
CA VAL A 188 1.87 5.41 16.71
C VAL A 188 2.02 6.86 17.16
N SER A 189 3.06 7.15 17.94
CA SER A 189 3.34 8.49 18.46
C SER A 189 4.04 9.38 17.44
N ASP A 190 4.04 10.72 17.68
CA ASP A 190 4.83 11.66 16.87
C ASP A 190 6.33 11.36 16.94
N VAL A 191 6.81 10.84 18.08
CA VAL A 191 8.21 10.39 18.24
C VAL A 191 8.53 9.22 17.31
N ASP A 192 7.59 8.28 17.12
CA ASP A 192 7.76 7.17 16.19
C ASP A 192 7.79 7.67 14.75
N LEU A 193 6.91 8.62 14.40
CA LEU A 193 6.89 9.23 13.08
C LEU A 193 8.20 9.97 12.76
N VAL A 194 8.72 10.74 13.70
CA VAL A 194 10.03 11.41 13.56
C VAL A 194 11.15 10.41 13.45
N ARG A 195 11.16 9.35 14.28
CA ARG A 195 12.18 8.28 14.23
C ARG A 195 12.21 7.57 12.87
N HIS A 196 11.05 7.35 12.28
CA HIS A 196 10.90 6.62 11.02
C HIS A 196 10.54 7.52 9.83
N GLN A 197 10.76 8.82 9.93
CA GLN A 197 10.32 9.85 9.00
C GLN A 197 10.63 9.59 7.52
N ASP A 198 11.70 8.85 7.23
CA ASP A 198 12.13 8.52 5.87
C ASP A 198 11.45 7.27 5.28
N ARG A 199 10.57 6.62 6.04
CA ARG A 199 9.92 5.36 5.70
C ARG A 199 8.40 5.38 5.87
N VAL A 200 7.81 6.52 6.22
CA VAL A 200 6.38 6.72 6.34
C VAL A 200 5.85 7.41 5.09
N LEU A 201 4.81 6.84 4.48
CA LEU A 201 4.09 7.42 3.34
C LEU A 201 2.73 7.92 3.81
N PHE A 202 2.26 9.03 3.28
CA PHE A 202 0.86 9.39 3.42
C PHE A 202 0.00 8.47 2.55
N GLY A 203 -0.98 7.83 3.14
CA GLY A 203 -2.00 7.01 2.48
C GLY A 203 -3.40 7.44 2.93
N SER A 204 -4.42 7.20 2.11
CA SER A 204 -5.79 7.60 2.42
C SER A 204 -6.83 6.50 2.18
N ASP A 205 -6.49 5.46 1.41
CA ASP A 205 -7.41 4.41 0.96
C ASP A 205 -8.72 4.94 0.31
N PHE A 206 -8.67 6.22 -0.09
CA PHE A 206 -9.81 6.86 -0.75
C PHE A 206 -10.06 6.21 -2.12
N PRO A 207 -11.31 5.89 -2.50
CA PRO A 207 -12.59 6.25 -1.86
C PRO A 207 -13.18 5.20 -0.91
N LEU A 208 -12.41 4.20 -0.46
CA LEU A 208 -12.89 3.08 0.35
C LEU A 208 -13.09 3.40 1.83
N THR A 209 -12.71 4.60 2.27
CA THR A 209 -12.89 5.03 3.66
C THR A 209 -14.34 5.42 3.95
N PRO A 210 -14.83 5.21 5.18
CA PRO A 210 -16.19 5.61 5.59
C PRO A 210 -16.32 7.11 5.89
N TYR A 211 -15.28 7.90 5.64
CA TYR A 211 -15.20 9.36 5.83
C TYR A 211 -14.48 10.01 4.63
N ASP A 212 -14.56 11.34 4.53
CA ASP A 212 -13.97 12.09 3.43
C ASP A 212 -12.43 12.06 3.44
N TYR A 213 -11.82 12.15 2.26
CA TYR A 213 -10.37 12.29 2.06
C TYR A 213 -9.76 13.41 2.94
N ASP A 214 -10.46 14.54 3.05
CA ASP A 214 -9.99 15.69 3.82
C ASP A 214 -9.85 15.38 5.31
N GLU A 215 -10.64 14.46 5.86
CA GLU A 215 -10.52 14.01 7.24
C GLU A 215 -9.24 13.20 7.47
N GLU A 216 -8.93 12.24 6.59
CA GLU A 216 -7.67 11.47 6.66
C GLU A 216 -6.45 12.41 6.61
N ARG A 217 -6.46 13.32 5.61
CA ARG A 217 -5.41 14.32 5.43
C ARG A 217 -5.28 15.24 6.65
N ARG A 218 -6.40 15.73 7.19
CA ARG A 218 -6.44 16.64 8.33
C ARG A 218 -5.79 16.01 9.57
N TRP A 219 -6.16 14.79 9.91
CA TRP A 219 -5.62 14.10 11.08
C TRP A 219 -4.12 13.82 10.95
N ALA A 220 -3.66 13.39 9.78
CA ALA A 220 -2.24 13.19 9.53
C ALA A 220 -1.46 14.54 9.55
N TRP A 221 -2.05 15.61 9.02
CA TRP A 221 -1.42 16.94 8.97
C TRP A 221 -1.32 17.60 10.33
N GLN A 222 -2.31 17.41 11.21
CA GLN A 222 -2.38 18.03 12.55
C GLN A 222 -1.43 17.41 13.58
N ARG A 223 -0.71 16.34 13.23
CA ARG A 223 0.33 15.77 14.09
C ARG A 223 1.41 16.81 14.40
N GLY A 224 2.02 16.71 15.59
CA GLY A 224 3.04 17.63 16.08
C GLY A 224 4.40 17.54 15.36
N LEU A 225 4.38 17.41 14.02
CA LEU A 225 5.55 17.24 13.17
C LEU A 225 6.03 18.59 12.64
N ASP A 226 7.33 18.73 12.44
CA ASP A 226 7.87 19.88 11.72
C ASP A 226 7.63 19.77 10.21
N GLU A 227 7.85 20.90 9.49
CA GLU A 227 7.60 20.98 8.05
C GLU A 227 8.46 20.02 7.25
N ALA A 228 9.70 19.79 7.65
CA ALA A 228 10.60 18.89 6.94
C ALA A 228 10.14 17.43 7.05
N VAL A 229 9.63 17.00 8.20
CA VAL A 229 9.05 15.68 8.40
C VAL A 229 7.74 15.53 7.62
N ARG A 230 6.88 16.56 7.63
CA ARG A 230 5.66 16.55 6.81
C ARG A 230 5.96 16.42 5.32
N GLN A 231 6.91 17.21 4.80
CA GLN A 231 7.35 17.13 3.41
C GLN A 231 7.77 15.70 3.03
N LYS A 232 8.53 15.03 3.88
CA LYS A 232 8.93 13.63 3.65
C LYS A 232 7.71 12.70 3.58
N ILE A 233 6.82 12.75 4.57
CA ILE A 233 5.67 11.84 4.68
C ILE A 233 4.67 12.05 3.54
N PHE A 234 4.37 13.31 3.20
CA PHE A 234 3.34 13.64 2.21
C PHE A 234 3.85 13.66 0.77
N HIS A 235 5.19 13.60 0.55
CA HIS A 235 5.73 13.76 -0.80
C HIS A 235 7.01 12.94 -1.06
N ASP A 236 8.14 13.29 -0.40
CA ASP A 236 9.46 12.83 -0.83
C ASP A 236 9.63 11.31 -0.72
N ASN A 237 9.07 10.72 0.34
CA ASN A 237 9.14 9.28 0.55
C ASN A 237 8.41 8.49 -0.52
N ALA A 238 7.27 9.00 -1.00
CA ALA A 238 6.53 8.37 -2.09
C ALA A 238 7.34 8.40 -3.39
N LEU A 239 7.99 9.53 -3.71
CA LEU A 239 8.87 9.61 -4.88
C LEU A 239 10.01 8.59 -4.80
N ARG A 240 10.67 8.48 -3.64
CA ARG A 240 11.72 7.46 -3.42
C ARG A 240 11.20 6.04 -3.49
N PHE A 241 10.06 5.76 -2.85
CA PHE A 241 9.46 4.44 -2.84
C PHE A 241 9.10 3.95 -4.26
N PHE A 242 8.53 4.81 -5.08
CA PHE A 242 8.14 4.47 -6.45
C PHE A 242 9.27 4.68 -7.48
N GLY A 243 10.47 5.11 -7.08
CA GLY A 243 11.58 5.35 -8.01
C GLY A 243 11.31 6.51 -8.98
N LEU A 244 10.74 7.60 -8.48
CA LEU A 244 10.36 8.81 -9.24
C LEU A 244 11.16 10.04 -8.78
N ALA A 245 12.08 9.87 -7.83
CA ALA A 245 12.99 10.92 -7.34
C ALA A 245 14.18 11.08 -8.27
#